data_ab5aec743fd233287900aa5222766c72
#
_entry.id   ab5aec743fd233287900aa5222766c72
#
_cell.length_a   1.000
_cell.length_b   1.000
_cell.length_c   1.000
_cell.angle_alpha   90.00
_cell.angle_beta   90.00
_cell.angle_gamma   90.00
#
_symmetry.space_group_name_H-M   'P 1'
#
loop_
_entity.id
_entity.type
_entity.pdbx_description
1 polymer ?
#
loop_
_entity_poly.entity_id
_entity_poly.type
_entity_poly.pdbx_seq_one_letter_code
_entity_poly.pdbx_strand_id
1 'polypeptide(L)'
;MQIFLRICSIFCNFVAGINRNSHFLQSYCYMKIRFVLILLSITMAGYAQHLTQIINPNIRTLRTRYLSEALEPSGTVNRPYLVLPTNGVIDGSDVENTLEISFDEMSHDVYQYTYRVLHCNKDWTESDISSFEYIDGFTNADIVDYEHSLNTQRSYTHYWFEFPNNDMQIKASGNYVLQIYEDGDPENVVAKICFLVVEPMVGIDASIRANTDIELNGRYQQLDLDILTAQLNMRDASEVHVVVQQNGRHDNAVTLNKPTFIEPNRLRYLNQRSLIFEAGNEYRHFDIYSSYYAGYNVNRVEYAQGEYHALLEVDDLRGIAAKGASREGT
;
A
#
# COMPACT_ATOMS: atom_id res chain seq x y z
N MET A 1 5.38 17.09 10.79
CA MET A 1 6.18 18.31 10.55
C MET A 1 6.30 19.22 11.76
N GLN A 2 5.28 19.45 12.58
CA GLN A 2 5.37 20.33 13.79
C GLN A 2 6.21 19.76 14.94
N ILE A 3 6.26 18.46 15.15
CA ILE A 3 7.10 17.81 16.19
C ILE A 3 8.59 17.93 15.83
N PHE A 4 8.93 17.84 14.57
CA PHE A 4 10.32 17.95 14.09
C PHE A 4 10.89 19.36 14.25
N LEU A 5 10.09 20.40 14.03
CA LEU A 5 10.45 21.78 14.23
C LEU A 5 10.69 22.11 15.73
N ARG A 6 9.96 21.45 16.65
CA ARG A 6 10.18 21.61 18.10
C ARG A 6 11.47 20.94 18.57
N ILE A 7 11.83 19.77 18.06
CA ILE A 7 13.09 19.08 18.41
C ILE A 7 14.29 19.87 17.88
N CYS A 8 14.25 20.38 16.66
CA CYS A 8 15.30 21.26 16.13
C CYS A 8 15.44 22.57 16.93
N SER A 9 14.33 23.19 17.36
CA SER A 9 14.33 24.40 18.16
C SER A 9 14.96 24.17 19.56
N ILE A 10 14.66 23.04 20.22
CA ILE A 10 15.23 22.69 21.52
C ILE A 10 16.72 22.40 21.40
N PHE A 11 17.15 21.69 20.32
CA PHE A 11 18.57 21.41 20.11
C PHE A 11 19.38 22.67 19.73
N CYS A 12 18.83 23.56 18.90
CA CYS A 12 19.47 24.84 18.58
C CYS A 12 19.60 25.74 19.82
N ASN A 13 18.61 25.76 20.73
CA ASN A 13 18.70 26.54 21.95
C ASN A 13 19.68 25.95 22.97
N PHE A 14 19.85 24.63 23.01
CA PHE A 14 20.86 23.97 23.85
C PHE A 14 22.30 24.24 23.38
N VAL A 15 22.51 24.28 22.07
CA VAL A 15 23.83 24.56 21.45
C VAL A 15 24.18 26.04 21.48
N ALA A 16 23.20 26.94 21.45
CA ALA A 16 23.41 28.38 21.58
C ALA A 16 23.86 28.82 23.02
N GLY A 17 23.64 27.96 24.03
CA GLY A 17 24.10 28.19 25.41
C GLY A 17 25.57 27.83 25.66
N ILE A 18 26.22 27.12 24.73
CA ILE A 18 27.61 26.69 24.87
C ILE A 18 28.53 27.56 24.00
N ASN A 19 29.03 28.61 24.60
CA ASN A 19 30.20 29.39 24.19
C ASN A 19 30.29 30.01 22.79
N ARG A 20 30.23 31.35 22.72
CA ARG A 20 30.18 32.22 21.54
C ARG A 20 31.43 32.28 20.66
N ASN A 21 32.49 31.49 20.88
CA ASN A 21 33.80 31.75 20.27
C ASN A 21 34.42 30.63 19.42
N SER A 22 33.66 29.74 18.81
CA SER A 22 34.26 28.82 17.83
C SER A 22 33.40 28.58 16.58
N HIS A 23 33.75 29.28 15.54
CA HIS A 23 33.24 29.02 14.17
C HIS A 23 33.40 27.56 13.73
N PHE A 24 34.34 26.83 14.30
CA PHE A 24 34.64 25.45 14.03
C PHE A 24 33.55 24.48 14.57
N LEU A 25 33.05 24.73 15.77
CA LEU A 25 31.98 23.95 16.41
C LEU A 25 30.64 24.16 15.70
N GLN A 26 30.39 25.39 15.25
CA GLN A 26 29.17 25.69 14.45
C GLN A 26 29.17 24.95 13.13
N SER A 27 30.28 24.94 12.39
CA SER A 27 30.41 24.21 11.11
C SER A 27 30.27 22.70 11.30
N TYR A 28 30.82 22.11 12.36
CA TYR A 28 30.72 20.69 12.68
C TYR A 28 29.28 20.27 13.06
N CYS A 29 28.57 21.12 13.77
CA CYS A 29 27.18 20.91 14.15
C CYS A 29 26.27 20.97 12.92
N TYR A 30 26.47 21.93 12.01
CA TYR A 30 25.75 22.04 10.74
C TYR A 30 25.99 20.84 9.83
N MET A 31 27.22 20.32 9.79
CA MET A 31 27.57 19.15 9.00
C MET A 31 26.89 17.88 9.54
N LYS A 32 26.87 17.68 10.86
CA LYS A 32 26.16 16.55 11.49
C LYS A 32 24.64 16.64 11.31
N ILE A 33 24.04 17.81 11.41
CA ILE A 33 22.60 18.02 11.18
C ILE A 33 22.26 17.74 9.72
N ARG A 34 23.07 18.17 8.76
CA ARG A 34 22.89 17.83 7.33
C ARG A 34 23.02 16.33 7.08
N PHE A 35 23.98 15.66 7.73
CA PHE A 35 24.15 14.23 7.59
C PHE A 35 22.99 13.42 8.17
N VAL A 36 22.43 13.84 9.31
CA VAL A 36 21.23 13.24 9.91
C VAL A 36 19.99 13.49 9.04
N LEU A 37 19.87 14.70 8.46
CA LEU A 37 18.77 15.02 7.54
C LEU A 37 18.84 14.21 6.23
N ILE A 38 20.05 13.99 5.70
CA ILE A 38 20.27 13.13 4.52
C ILE A 38 19.98 11.67 4.86
N LEU A 39 20.44 11.16 5.99
CA LEU A 39 20.12 9.80 6.45
C LEU A 39 18.60 9.61 6.67
N LEU A 40 17.92 10.59 7.26
CA LEU A 40 16.46 10.57 7.43
C LEU A 40 15.72 10.65 6.10
N SER A 41 16.22 11.42 5.12
CA SER A 41 15.61 11.47 3.80
C SER A 41 15.78 10.15 3.03
N ILE A 42 16.91 9.47 3.18
CA ILE A 42 17.17 8.15 2.59
C ILE A 42 16.25 7.08 3.22
N THR A 43 16.05 7.12 4.55
CA THR A 43 15.14 6.18 5.22
C THR A 43 13.67 6.44 4.85
N MET A 44 13.26 7.70 4.69
CA MET A 44 11.89 8.04 4.25
C MET A 44 11.66 7.65 2.77
N ALA A 45 12.66 7.76 1.90
CA ALA A 45 12.55 7.32 0.52
C ALA A 45 12.36 5.79 0.41
N GLY A 46 12.96 5.00 1.31
CA GLY A 46 12.78 3.55 1.36
C GLY A 46 11.35 3.12 1.74
N TYR A 47 10.64 3.88 2.57
CA TYR A 47 9.27 3.58 2.96
C TYR A 47 8.23 3.88 1.87
N ALA A 48 8.54 4.77 0.93
CA ALA A 48 7.61 5.16 -0.14
C ALA A 48 7.54 4.13 -1.30
N GLN A 49 8.44 3.16 -1.36
CA GLN A 49 8.49 2.17 -2.45
C GLN A 49 7.40 1.09 -2.36
N HIS A 50 6.72 0.97 -1.22
CA HIS A 50 5.79 -0.11 -0.90
C HIS A 50 4.32 0.19 -1.21
N LEU A 51 4.01 1.37 -1.73
CA LEU A 51 2.64 1.82 -1.88
C LEU A 51 2.30 2.08 -3.35
N THR A 52 1.11 1.66 -3.75
CA THR A 52 0.46 2.17 -4.95
C THR A 52 0.33 3.68 -4.80
N GLN A 53 0.88 4.44 -5.75
CA GLN A 53 0.94 5.89 -5.65
C GLN A 53 0.91 6.57 -7.02
N ILE A 54 0.29 7.73 -7.03
CA ILE A 54 0.36 8.69 -8.12
C ILE A 54 1.59 9.58 -7.89
N ILE A 55 2.43 9.72 -8.89
CA ILE A 55 3.66 10.55 -8.85
C ILE A 55 3.43 11.86 -9.58
N ASN A 56 2.87 11.79 -10.81
CA ASN A 56 2.53 12.98 -11.58
C ASN A 56 1.21 13.60 -11.07
N PRO A 57 1.18 14.89 -10.70
CA PRO A 57 -0.03 15.53 -10.17
C PRO A 57 -1.16 15.67 -11.19
N ASN A 58 -0.92 15.48 -12.49
CA ASN A 58 -1.97 15.48 -13.51
C ASN A 58 -2.72 14.15 -13.57
N ILE A 59 -2.16 13.08 -13.03
CA ILE A 59 -2.84 11.79 -12.92
C ILE A 59 -3.76 11.80 -11.71
N ARG A 60 -4.98 11.28 -11.90
CA ARG A 60 -6.01 11.14 -10.85
C ARG A 60 -6.64 9.76 -10.92
N THR A 61 -7.42 9.44 -9.91
CA THR A 61 -8.30 8.25 -9.86
C THR A 61 -7.61 6.94 -10.25
N LEU A 62 -6.31 6.78 -9.93
CA LEU A 62 -5.61 5.52 -10.15
C LEU A 62 -6.34 4.39 -9.42
N ARG A 63 -6.85 3.44 -10.18
CA ARG A 63 -7.63 2.29 -9.68
C ARG A 63 -7.05 0.98 -10.20
N THR A 64 -7.16 -0.02 -9.36
CA THR A 64 -6.88 -1.41 -9.73
C THR A 64 -8.04 -2.25 -9.25
N ARG A 65 -8.66 -3.01 -10.13
CA ARG A 65 -9.75 -3.94 -9.82
C ARG A 65 -9.51 -5.27 -10.51
N TYR A 66 -10.13 -6.33 -10.02
CA TYR A 66 -10.16 -7.58 -10.77
C TYR A 66 -11.14 -7.45 -11.93
N LEU A 67 -10.82 -8.08 -13.04
CA LEU A 67 -11.68 -8.05 -14.23
C LEU A 67 -12.99 -8.80 -13.96
N SER A 68 -12.97 -9.81 -13.07
CA SER A 68 -14.14 -10.49 -12.55
C SER A 68 -14.69 -9.81 -11.31
N GLU A 69 -15.94 -9.36 -11.35
CA GLU A 69 -16.65 -8.79 -10.19
C GLU A 69 -16.80 -9.81 -9.03
N ALA A 70 -16.70 -11.11 -9.29
CA ALA A 70 -16.80 -12.17 -8.28
C ALA A 70 -15.64 -12.19 -7.29
N LEU A 71 -14.48 -11.60 -7.65
CA LEU A 71 -13.29 -11.50 -6.82
C LEU A 71 -13.09 -10.11 -6.20
N GLU A 72 -13.98 -9.15 -6.43
CA GLU A 72 -13.94 -7.91 -5.66
C GLU A 72 -14.23 -8.26 -4.19
N PRO A 73 -13.20 -8.28 -3.31
CA PRO A 73 -13.49 -8.43 -1.90
C PRO A 73 -14.36 -7.24 -1.50
N SER A 74 -15.41 -7.49 -0.76
CA SER A 74 -16.24 -6.46 -0.14
C SER A 74 -15.43 -5.67 0.90
N GLY A 75 -14.48 -4.89 0.43
CA GLY A 75 -13.57 -4.10 1.25
C GLY A 75 -12.37 -3.67 0.43
N THR A 76 -11.83 -2.50 0.72
CA THR A 76 -10.68 -1.89 0.03
C THR A 76 -9.47 -2.80 0.20
N VAL A 77 -9.17 -3.63 -0.78
CA VAL A 77 -7.89 -4.35 -0.84
C VAL A 77 -6.86 -3.35 -1.34
N ASN A 78 -6.07 -2.83 -0.44
CA ASN A 78 -5.02 -1.86 -0.76
C ASN A 78 -3.92 -2.44 -1.65
N ARG A 79 -3.93 -3.76 -1.88
CA ARG A 79 -2.91 -4.44 -2.67
C ARG A 79 -3.51 -5.69 -3.30
N PRO A 80 -3.80 -5.68 -4.61
CA PRO A 80 -4.33 -6.83 -5.32
C PRO A 80 -3.31 -7.97 -5.35
N TYR A 81 -3.79 -9.20 -5.47
CA TYR A 81 -2.93 -10.36 -5.65
C TYR A 81 -3.43 -11.23 -6.81
N LEU A 82 -2.50 -11.81 -7.54
CA LEU A 82 -2.75 -12.82 -8.56
C LEU A 82 -2.28 -14.17 -8.05
N VAL A 83 -2.93 -15.24 -8.47
CA VAL A 83 -2.57 -16.61 -8.07
C VAL A 83 -1.83 -17.28 -9.23
N LEU A 84 -0.57 -17.66 -9.01
CA LEU A 84 0.19 -18.40 -9.99
C LEU A 84 -0.40 -19.81 -10.13
N PRO A 85 -0.93 -20.18 -11.32
CA PRO A 85 -1.54 -21.49 -11.51
C PRO A 85 -0.48 -22.60 -11.61
N THR A 86 -0.93 -23.85 -11.54
CA THR A 86 -0.04 -25.03 -11.54
C THR A 86 0.81 -25.15 -12.82
N ASN A 87 0.34 -24.60 -13.95
CA ASN A 87 1.12 -24.52 -15.20
C ASN A 87 2.25 -23.48 -15.15
N GLY A 88 2.29 -22.66 -14.09
CA GLY A 88 3.35 -21.71 -13.81
C GLY A 88 3.30 -20.42 -14.63
N VAL A 89 2.20 -20.11 -15.32
CA VAL A 89 2.06 -18.90 -16.14
C VAL A 89 0.69 -18.26 -15.94
N ILE A 90 0.64 -16.95 -15.73
CA ILE A 90 -0.56 -16.12 -15.76
C ILE A 90 -0.54 -15.34 -17.08
N ASP A 91 -1.40 -15.70 -18.01
CA ASP A 91 -1.42 -15.21 -19.39
C ASP A 91 -2.56 -14.22 -19.69
N GLY A 92 -3.37 -13.87 -18.69
CA GLY A 92 -4.53 -12.99 -18.86
C GLY A 92 -5.76 -13.64 -19.45
N SER A 93 -5.75 -14.94 -19.73
CA SER A 93 -6.94 -15.65 -20.20
C SER A 93 -7.98 -15.89 -19.12
N ASP A 94 -7.57 -15.87 -17.86
CA ASP A 94 -8.42 -16.03 -16.69
C ASP A 94 -8.82 -14.67 -16.14
N VAL A 95 -10.06 -14.26 -16.36
CA VAL A 95 -10.62 -12.98 -15.91
C VAL A 95 -10.65 -12.83 -14.39
N GLU A 96 -10.65 -13.95 -13.65
CA GLU A 96 -10.58 -13.95 -12.19
C GLU A 96 -9.16 -13.67 -11.68
N ASN A 97 -8.17 -13.83 -12.54
CA ASN A 97 -6.76 -13.67 -12.25
C ASN A 97 -6.11 -12.57 -13.10
N THR A 98 -6.91 -11.63 -13.55
CA THR A 98 -6.51 -10.47 -14.36
C THR A 98 -6.95 -9.18 -13.68
N LEU A 99 -6.08 -8.19 -13.69
CA LEU A 99 -6.35 -6.85 -13.14
C LEU A 99 -6.70 -5.90 -14.28
N GLU A 100 -7.71 -5.08 -14.10
CA GLU A 100 -7.92 -3.86 -14.86
C GLU A 100 -7.30 -2.70 -14.08
N ILE A 101 -6.43 -1.96 -14.73
CA ILE A 101 -5.77 -0.78 -14.20
C ILE A 101 -6.26 0.43 -14.97
N SER A 102 -6.74 1.45 -14.28
CA SER A 102 -7.25 2.66 -14.91
C SER A 102 -6.83 3.93 -14.16
N PHE A 103 -6.72 5.02 -14.89
CA PHE A 103 -6.42 6.32 -14.34
C PHE A 103 -6.94 7.45 -15.25
N ASP A 104 -7.13 8.63 -14.67
CA ASP A 104 -7.56 9.83 -15.39
C ASP A 104 -6.39 10.82 -15.51
N GLU A 105 -6.14 11.31 -16.72
CA GLU A 105 -5.21 12.37 -17.03
C GLU A 105 -5.97 13.70 -17.19
N MET A 106 -5.61 14.72 -16.43
CA MET A 106 -6.42 15.93 -16.22
C MET A 106 -6.17 17.06 -17.20
N SER A 107 -5.23 16.93 -18.13
CA SER A 107 -4.98 17.98 -19.17
C SER A 107 -5.96 17.91 -20.35
N HIS A 108 -6.67 16.78 -20.52
CA HIS A 108 -7.52 16.48 -21.68
C HIS A 108 -6.74 16.30 -23.00
N ASP A 109 -5.44 16.24 -22.95
CA ASP A 109 -4.61 15.87 -24.08
C ASP A 109 -4.40 14.35 -24.09
N VAL A 110 -3.97 13.81 -25.23
CA VAL A 110 -3.60 12.39 -25.33
C VAL A 110 -2.09 12.28 -25.21
N TYR A 111 -1.65 11.61 -24.15
CA TYR A 111 -0.24 11.30 -23.92
C TYR A 111 0.03 9.84 -24.22
N GLN A 112 1.23 9.52 -24.64
CA GLN A 112 1.68 8.15 -24.81
C GLN A 112 2.19 7.63 -23.46
N TYR A 113 1.45 6.68 -22.90
CA TYR A 113 1.85 5.97 -21.69
C TYR A 113 2.32 4.56 -22.02
N THR A 114 3.38 4.16 -21.35
CA THR A 114 3.95 2.82 -21.44
C THR A 114 4.03 2.26 -20.01
N TYR A 115 3.85 0.96 -19.83
CA TYR A 115 4.05 0.32 -18.54
C TYR A 115 5.10 -0.76 -18.61
N ARG A 116 5.75 -1.00 -17.46
CA ARG A 116 6.65 -2.14 -17.22
C ARG A 116 6.38 -2.72 -15.85
N VAL A 117 6.81 -3.96 -15.65
CA VAL A 117 6.66 -4.68 -14.39
C VAL A 117 8.02 -5.06 -13.86
N LEU A 118 8.24 -4.79 -12.57
CA LEU A 118 9.46 -5.11 -11.85
C LEU A 118 9.15 -6.12 -10.75
N HIS A 119 9.92 -7.20 -10.70
CA HIS A 119 9.88 -8.13 -9.59
C HIS A 119 10.68 -7.55 -8.41
N CYS A 120 10.14 -7.69 -7.20
CA CYS A 120 10.71 -7.11 -5.99
C CYS A 120 10.97 -8.17 -4.92
N ASN A 121 11.98 -7.91 -4.11
CA ASN A 121 12.29 -8.66 -2.89
C ASN A 121 11.19 -8.46 -1.82
N LYS A 122 11.29 -9.18 -0.70
CA LYS A 122 10.35 -9.06 0.45
C LYS A 122 10.23 -7.65 1.02
N ASP A 123 11.23 -6.82 0.85
CA ASP A 123 11.29 -5.42 1.28
C ASP A 123 10.91 -4.44 0.16
N TRP A 124 10.38 -4.94 -0.94
CA TRP A 124 9.96 -4.18 -2.14
C TRP A 124 11.08 -3.47 -2.89
N THR A 125 12.32 -3.76 -2.59
CA THR A 125 13.43 -3.38 -3.46
C THR A 125 13.39 -4.23 -4.71
N GLU A 126 13.78 -3.67 -5.85
CA GLU A 126 13.90 -4.42 -7.09
C GLU A 126 14.82 -5.63 -6.88
N SER A 127 14.43 -6.79 -7.38
CA SER A 127 15.20 -8.01 -7.23
C SER A 127 16.30 -8.10 -8.30
N ASP A 128 17.32 -8.88 -8.01
CA ASP A 128 18.45 -9.10 -8.94
C ASP A 128 18.13 -10.14 -10.03
N ILE A 129 16.91 -10.72 -10.06
CA ILE A 129 16.52 -11.68 -11.08
C ILE A 129 16.24 -11.01 -12.42
N SER A 130 16.61 -11.67 -13.50
CA SER A 130 16.39 -11.15 -14.86
C SER A 130 14.90 -11.10 -15.19
N SER A 131 14.47 -10.08 -15.94
CA SER A 131 13.07 -9.96 -16.39
C SER A 131 12.57 -11.22 -17.12
N PHE A 132 13.41 -11.91 -17.83
CA PHE A 132 13.08 -13.19 -18.51
C PHE A 132 12.79 -14.35 -17.55
N GLU A 133 13.11 -14.23 -16.28
CA GLU A 133 12.80 -15.25 -15.27
C GLU A 133 11.39 -15.10 -14.71
N TYR A 134 10.83 -13.89 -14.72
CA TYR A 134 9.51 -13.63 -14.15
C TYR A 134 8.47 -13.12 -15.16
N ILE A 135 8.89 -12.67 -16.35
CA ILE A 135 7.99 -12.28 -17.46
C ILE A 135 8.19 -13.24 -18.64
N ASP A 136 7.10 -13.59 -19.31
CA ASP A 136 7.08 -14.16 -20.65
C ASP A 136 6.41 -13.14 -21.59
N GLY A 137 7.07 -12.86 -22.73
CA GLY A 137 6.65 -11.83 -23.68
C GLY A 137 7.47 -10.55 -23.58
N PHE A 138 6.83 -9.41 -23.74
CA PHE A 138 7.50 -8.11 -23.72
C PHE A 138 7.76 -7.62 -22.29
N THR A 139 8.85 -6.87 -22.10
CA THR A 139 9.20 -6.27 -20.79
C THR A 139 8.52 -4.93 -20.54
N ASN A 140 7.96 -4.31 -21.58
CA ASN A 140 7.19 -3.09 -21.56
C ASN A 140 6.11 -3.14 -22.65
N ALA A 141 4.99 -2.46 -22.42
CA ALA A 141 3.88 -2.37 -23.37
C ALA A 141 3.23 -0.99 -23.29
N ASP A 142 2.69 -0.53 -24.44
CA ASP A 142 2.01 0.75 -24.52
C ASP A 142 0.57 0.65 -24.05
N ILE A 143 0.05 1.70 -23.42
CA ILE A 143 -1.35 1.85 -23.04
C ILE A 143 -2.06 2.52 -24.21
N VAL A 144 -2.87 1.75 -24.91
CA VAL A 144 -3.52 2.19 -26.16
C VAL A 144 -4.99 2.53 -25.97
N ASP A 145 -5.62 2.02 -24.92
CA ASP A 145 -7.04 2.23 -24.66
C ASP A 145 -7.25 3.50 -23.84
N TYR A 146 -7.99 4.44 -24.43
CA TYR A 146 -8.35 5.69 -23.76
C TYR A 146 -9.66 6.25 -24.28
N GLU A 147 -10.31 7.08 -23.46
CA GLU A 147 -11.54 7.79 -23.81
C GLU A 147 -11.53 9.21 -23.22
N HIS A 148 -12.01 10.19 -23.99
CA HIS A 148 -12.18 11.55 -23.49
C HIS A 148 -13.46 11.70 -22.68
N SER A 149 -13.38 12.45 -21.58
CA SER A 149 -14.56 12.81 -20.81
C SER A 149 -15.57 13.62 -21.62
N LEU A 150 -16.85 13.33 -21.45
CA LEU A 150 -17.94 14.04 -22.12
C LEU A 150 -18.83 14.74 -21.07
N ASN A 151 -19.16 16.01 -21.31
CA ASN A 151 -20.08 16.81 -20.48
C ASN A 151 -19.66 16.93 -19.00
N THR A 152 -18.37 16.91 -18.72
CA THR A 152 -17.81 17.10 -17.37
C THR A 152 -17.41 18.55 -17.13
N GLN A 153 -17.41 18.99 -15.87
CA GLN A 153 -16.97 20.33 -15.49
C GLN A 153 -15.47 20.56 -15.72
N ARG A 154 -14.69 19.51 -15.59
CA ARG A 154 -13.27 19.46 -15.95
C ARG A 154 -13.06 18.34 -16.94
N SER A 155 -12.40 18.65 -18.02
CA SER A 155 -12.04 17.67 -19.03
C SER A 155 -10.89 16.79 -18.53
N TYR A 156 -10.93 15.52 -18.86
CA TYR A 156 -9.87 14.55 -18.60
C TYR A 156 -9.87 13.49 -19.69
N THR A 157 -8.77 12.76 -19.81
CA THR A 157 -8.65 11.56 -20.63
C THR A 157 -8.54 10.35 -19.71
N HIS A 158 -9.46 9.42 -19.85
CA HIS A 158 -9.48 8.15 -19.10
C HIS A 158 -8.67 7.11 -19.86
N TYR A 159 -7.70 6.48 -19.19
CA TYR A 159 -6.87 5.39 -19.70
C TYR A 159 -7.16 4.12 -18.91
N TRP A 160 -7.14 2.97 -19.61
CA TRP A 160 -7.23 1.66 -18.95
C TRP A 160 -6.47 0.60 -19.74
N PHE A 161 -6.11 -0.45 -19.08
CA PHE A 161 -5.52 -1.65 -19.68
C PHE A 161 -5.66 -2.84 -18.73
N GLU A 162 -5.60 -4.04 -19.31
CA GLU A 162 -5.66 -5.29 -18.56
C GLU A 162 -4.25 -5.84 -18.36
N PHE A 163 -4.00 -6.41 -17.19
CA PHE A 163 -2.73 -7.01 -16.83
C PHE A 163 -2.92 -8.20 -15.86
N PRO A 164 -2.21 -9.37 -16.04
CA PRO A 164 -1.41 -9.74 -17.22
C PRO A 164 -2.22 -9.87 -18.51
N ASN A 165 -1.55 -9.96 -19.64
CA ASN A 165 -2.17 -10.12 -20.94
C ASN A 165 -1.26 -10.96 -21.87
N ASN A 166 -1.71 -11.20 -23.11
CA ASN A 166 -0.97 -12.01 -24.07
C ASN A 166 0.44 -11.48 -24.40
N ASP A 167 0.64 -10.17 -24.29
CA ASP A 167 1.92 -9.52 -24.60
C ASP A 167 2.89 -9.56 -23.42
N MET A 168 2.36 -9.64 -22.19
CA MET A 168 3.15 -9.61 -20.94
C MET A 168 2.53 -10.56 -19.90
N GLN A 169 3.10 -11.74 -19.77
CA GLN A 169 2.65 -12.81 -18.89
C GLN A 169 3.57 -12.93 -17.69
N ILE A 170 3.03 -13.37 -16.54
CA ILE A 170 3.80 -13.57 -15.30
C ILE A 170 4.05 -15.06 -15.07
N LYS A 171 5.28 -15.42 -14.74
CA LYS A 171 5.68 -16.82 -14.50
C LYS A 171 6.46 -17.07 -13.20
N ALA A 172 6.53 -16.09 -12.33
CA ALA A 172 7.13 -16.25 -11.01
C ALA A 172 6.26 -15.61 -9.92
N SER A 173 6.25 -16.18 -8.74
CA SER A 173 5.62 -15.57 -7.56
C SER A 173 6.53 -14.53 -6.92
N GLY A 174 5.95 -13.56 -6.21
CA GLY A 174 6.69 -12.52 -5.51
C GLY A 174 5.93 -11.22 -5.35
N ASN A 175 6.64 -10.20 -4.91
CA ASN A 175 6.16 -8.84 -4.89
C ASN A 175 6.43 -8.17 -6.24
N TYR A 176 5.48 -7.39 -6.72
CA TYR A 176 5.59 -6.74 -8.02
C TYR A 176 5.23 -5.26 -7.95
N VAL A 177 5.96 -4.45 -8.71
CA VAL A 177 5.65 -3.04 -8.95
C VAL A 177 5.44 -2.84 -10.45
N LEU A 178 4.23 -2.50 -10.85
CA LEU A 178 3.93 -2.02 -12.18
C LEU A 178 4.17 -0.51 -12.19
N GLN A 179 5.01 -0.04 -13.10
CA GLN A 179 5.33 1.37 -13.30
C GLN A 179 4.71 1.85 -14.61
N ILE A 180 3.96 2.93 -14.54
CA ILE A 180 3.46 3.66 -15.72
C ILE A 180 4.35 4.87 -15.90
N TYR A 181 4.86 5.08 -17.11
CA TYR A 181 5.74 6.17 -17.47
C TYR A 181 5.33 6.81 -18.80
N GLU A 182 5.70 8.04 -19.02
CA GLU A 182 5.30 8.88 -20.13
C GLU A 182 6.39 8.92 -21.21
N ASP A 183 5.98 9.07 -22.47
CA ASP A 183 6.85 9.25 -23.64
C ASP A 183 7.92 8.13 -23.84
N GLY A 184 7.67 6.93 -23.34
CA GLY A 184 8.62 5.82 -23.41
C GLY A 184 9.88 6.03 -22.55
N ASP A 185 9.93 7.04 -21.67
CA ASP A 185 11.05 7.30 -20.78
C ASP A 185 10.83 6.65 -19.40
N PRO A 186 11.55 5.55 -19.08
CA PRO A 186 11.42 4.85 -17.81
C PRO A 186 11.79 5.68 -16.57
N GLU A 187 12.46 6.82 -16.73
CA GLU A 187 12.77 7.74 -15.63
C GLU A 187 11.60 8.69 -15.34
N ASN A 188 10.70 8.92 -16.32
CA ASN A 188 9.52 9.75 -16.17
C ASN A 188 8.31 8.95 -15.68
N VAL A 189 8.42 8.34 -14.50
CA VAL A 189 7.35 7.52 -13.91
C VAL A 189 6.22 8.43 -13.41
N VAL A 190 5.00 8.19 -13.89
CA VAL A 190 3.80 8.95 -13.51
C VAL A 190 2.95 8.27 -12.43
N ALA A 191 2.97 6.94 -12.38
CA ALA A 191 2.26 6.17 -11.36
C ALA A 191 2.93 4.81 -11.11
N LYS A 192 2.70 4.27 -9.90
CA LYS A 192 3.15 2.93 -9.49
C LYS A 192 2.00 2.16 -8.86
N ILE A 193 1.87 0.90 -9.23
CA ILE A 193 0.91 -0.05 -8.67
C ILE A 193 1.68 -1.21 -8.04
N CYS A 194 1.44 -1.46 -6.77
CA CYS A 194 2.01 -2.59 -6.05
C CYS A 194 1.00 -3.74 -6.00
N PHE A 195 1.41 -4.92 -6.41
CA PHE A 195 0.58 -6.14 -6.36
C PHE A 195 1.44 -7.35 -5.97
N LEU A 196 0.77 -8.46 -5.68
CA LEU A 196 1.40 -9.72 -5.28
C LEU A 196 1.09 -10.80 -6.31
N VAL A 197 2.05 -11.68 -6.55
CA VAL A 197 1.81 -12.95 -7.24
C VAL A 197 2.09 -14.07 -6.25
N VAL A 198 1.08 -14.85 -5.91
CA VAL A 198 1.13 -15.84 -4.84
C VAL A 198 1.05 -17.26 -5.36
N GLU A 199 1.82 -18.15 -4.76
CA GLU A 199 1.67 -19.59 -4.90
C GLU A 199 1.05 -20.13 -3.61
N PRO A 200 -0.11 -20.82 -3.66
CA PRO A 200 -0.79 -21.32 -2.46
C PRO A 200 -0.12 -22.57 -1.89
N MET A 201 1.16 -22.44 -1.49
CA MET A 201 1.97 -23.56 -0.96
C MET A 201 1.87 -23.73 0.55
N VAL A 202 1.22 -22.82 1.25
CA VAL A 202 1.08 -22.85 2.70
C VAL A 202 -0.38 -22.72 3.11
N GLY A 203 -0.77 -23.47 4.14
CA GLY A 203 -2.01 -23.23 4.87
C GLY A 203 -1.78 -22.24 6.01
N ILE A 204 -2.73 -21.38 6.27
CA ILE A 204 -2.68 -20.40 7.37
C ILE A 204 -3.91 -20.60 8.23
N ASP A 205 -3.69 -21.02 9.49
CA ASP A 205 -4.74 -21.06 10.51
C ASP A 205 -4.55 -19.85 11.42
N ALA A 206 -5.57 -18.99 11.48
CA ALA A 206 -5.52 -17.76 12.25
C ALA A 206 -6.65 -17.71 13.27
N SER A 207 -6.35 -17.32 14.50
CA SER A 207 -7.35 -17.08 15.52
C SER A 207 -7.18 -15.71 16.15
N ILE A 208 -8.28 -14.96 16.25
CA ILE A 208 -8.30 -13.62 16.83
C ILE A 208 -9.09 -13.69 18.14
N ARG A 209 -8.50 -13.14 19.21
CA ARG A 209 -9.14 -13.07 20.53
C ARG A 209 -9.18 -11.63 21.05
N ALA A 210 -10.28 -11.26 21.68
CA ALA A 210 -10.45 -9.95 22.32
C ALA A 210 -9.78 -9.88 23.71
N ASN A 211 -9.61 -11.03 24.37
CA ASN A 211 -8.84 -11.13 25.61
C ASN A 211 -7.36 -11.22 25.26
N THR A 212 -6.65 -10.13 25.45
CA THR A 212 -5.22 -10.03 25.13
C THR A 212 -4.36 -10.21 26.38
N ASP A 213 -3.07 -10.43 26.20
CA ASP A 213 -2.11 -10.52 27.30
C ASP A 213 -1.88 -9.18 28.02
N ILE A 214 -2.42 -8.08 27.47
CA ILE A 214 -2.26 -6.74 28.01
C ILE A 214 -3.54 -6.25 28.70
N GLU A 215 -4.71 -6.53 28.12
CA GLU A 215 -5.96 -5.96 28.56
C GLU A 215 -7.17 -6.90 28.24
N LEU A 216 -8.14 -6.95 29.16
CA LEU A 216 -9.31 -7.83 29.06
C LEU A 216 -10.60 -7.11 28.60
N ASN A 217 -10.55 -5.81 28.35
CA ASN A 217 -11.76 -4.98 28.13
C ASN A 217 -12.16 -4.81 26.65
N GLY A 218 -11.55 -5.59 25.76
CA GLY A 218 -11.89 -5.59 24.32
C GLY A 218 -11.40 -4.36 23.56
N ARG A 219 -10.47 -3.59 24.12
CA ARG A 219 -9.82 -2.47 23.43
C ARG A 219 -8.78 -2.93 22.41
N TYR A 220 -8.26 -4.13 22.60
CA TYR A 220 -7.25 -4.72 21.74
C TYR A 220 -7.71 -6.07 21.20
N GLN A 221 -7.10 -6.48 20.09
CA GLN A 221 -7.22 -7.80 19.48
C GLN A 221 -5.86 -8.45 19.44
N GLN A 222 -5.77 -9.71 19.78
CA GLN A 222 -4.54 -10.48 19.68
C GLN A 222 -4.71 -11.62 18.69
N LEU A 223 -3.76 -11.72 17.77
CA LEU A 223 -3.74 -12.73 16.73
C LEU A 223 -2.77 -13.85 17.12
N ASP A 224 -3.22 -15.08 17.00
CA ASP A 224 -2.39 -16.29 17.02
C ASP A 224 -2.43 -16.93 15.64
N LEU A 225 -1.27 -17.39 15.13
CA LEU A 225 -1.11 -17.94 13.79
C LEU A 225 -0.41 -19.29 13.83
N ASP A 226 -0.89 -20.20 13.00
CA ASP A 226 -0.21 -21.45 12.64
C ASP A 226 0.01 -21.44 11.11
N ILE A 227 1.25 -21.59 10.67
CA ILE A 227 1.62 -21.71 9.26
C ILE A 227 1.91 -23.17 8.97
N LEU A 228 1.13 -23.77 8.08
CA LEU A 228 1.27 -25.16 7.66
C LEU A 228 2.26 -25.25 6.49
N THR A 229 3.43 -25.83 6.72
CA THR A 229 4.57 -25.80 5.81
C THR A 229 4.84 -27.13 5.09
N ALA A 230 3.86 -28.04 5.09
CA ALA A 230 4.03 -29.39 4.55
C ALA A 230 4.47 -29.44 3.07
N GLN A 231 4.14 -28.42 2.30
CA GLN A 231 4.48 -28.30 0.88
C GLN A 231 5.74 -27.46 0.62
N LEU A 232 6.28 -26.80 1.65
CA LEU A 232 7.49 -25.99 1.52
C LEU A 232 8.74 -26.86 1.69
N ASN A 233 9.68 -26.73 0.74
CA ASN A 233 11.04 -27.26 0.87
C ASN A 233 11.91 -26.32 1.73
N MET A 234 11.52 -26.15 2.98
CA MET A 234 12.16 -25.24 3.91
C MET A 234 13.35 -25.93 4.60
N ARG A 235 14.51 -25.30 4.61
CA ARG A 235 15.70 -25.79 5.32
C ARG A 235 15.72 -25.33 6.77
N ASP A 236 15.29 -24.08 7.01
CA ASP A 236 15.25 -23.47 8.33
C ASP A 236 14.01 -22.58 8.44
N ALA A 237 13.43 -22.57 9.64
CA ALA A 237 12.29 -21.68 9.96
C ALA A 237 12.60 -20.18 9.80
N SER A 238 13.85 -19.79 9.83
CA SER A 238 14.28 -18.40 9.61
C SER A 238 14.12 -17.93 8.15
N GLU A 239 13.92 -18.86 7.22
CA GLU A 239 13.62 -18.52 5.81
C GLU A 239 12.18 -18.01 5.64
N VAL A 240 11.30 -18.30 6.60
CA VAL A 240 9.90 -17.88 6.57
C VAL A 240 9.73 -16.51 7.22
N HIS A 241 9.27 -15.55 6.45
CA HIS A 241 8.92 -14.21 6.91
C HIS A 241 7.40 -14.05 6.87
N VAL A 242 6.80 -13.81 8.04
CA VAL A 242 5.36 -13.59 8.15
C VAL A 242 5.11 -12.11 8.33
N VAL A 243 4.35 -11.51 7.43
CA VAL A 243 3.92 -10.12 7.52
C VAL A 243 2.43 -10.10 7.85
N VAL A 244 2.08 -9.45 8.94
CA VAL A 244 0.70 -9.31 9.41
C VAL A 244 0.30 -7.85 9.30
N GLN A 245 -0.84 -7.61 8.66
CA GLN A 245 -1.43 -6.29 8.51
C GLN A 245 -2.87 -6.32 9.03
N GLN A 246 -3.26 -5.35 9.81
CA GLN A 246 -4.64 -5.18 10.22
C GLN A 246 -5.37 -4.32 9.17
N ASN A 247 -6.45 -4.85 8.57
CA ASN A 247 -7.27 -4.15 7.57
C ASN A 247 -6.46 -3.60 6.38
N GLY A 248 -5.43 -4.34 5.94
CA GLY A 248 -4.57 -3.93 4.83
C GLY A 248 -3.70 -2.68 5.10
N ARG A 249 -3.61 -2.22 6.35
CA ARG A 249 -2.81 -1.05 6.73
C ARG A 249 -1.32 -1.40 6.76
N HIS A 250 -0.51 -0.52 6.18
CA HIS A 250 0.95 -0.67 6.15
C HIS A 250 1.63 -0.05 7.37
N ASP A 251 1.02 0.98 7.96
CA ASP A 251 1.56 1.73 9.09
C ASP A 251 1.61 0.92 10.39
N ASN A 252 0.79 -0.12 10.50
CA ASN A 252 0.77 -1.04 11.63
C ASN A 252 1.22 -2.47 11.26
N ALA A 253 1.87 -2.64 10.11
CA ALA A 253 2.38 -3.94 9.67
C ALA A 253 3.43 -4.49 10.63
N VAL A 254 3.30 -5.76 10.99
CA VAL A 254 4.23 -6.48 11.86
C VAL A 254 4.91 -7.59 11.09
N THR A 255 6.24 -7.60 11.07
CA THR A 255 7.02 -8.70 10.47
C THR A 255 7.53 -9.62 11.56
N LEU A 256 7.21 -10.89 11.43
CA LEU A 256 7.64 -11.95 12.35
C LEU A 256 8.70 -12.81 11.67
N ASN A 257 9.85 -12.94 12.30
CA ASN A 257 10.97 -13.74 11.80
C ASN A 257 11.21 -15.02 12.60
N LYS A 258 10.57 -15.15 13.78
CA LYS A 258 10.76 -16.30 14.67
C LYS A 258 9.42 -16.83 15.16
N PRO A 259 9.09 -18.10 14.87
CA PRO A 259 7.95 -18.75 15.47
C PRO A 259 8.16 -18.97 16.99
N THR A 260 7.06 -19.07 17.74
CA THR A 260 7.08 -19.47 19.15
C THR A 260 7.44 -20.93 19.31
N PHE A 261 6.91 -21.77 18.40
CA PHE A 261 7.20 -23.20 18.36
C PHE A 261 7.43 -23.63 16.91
N ILE A 262 8.36 -24.57 16.74
CA ILE A 262 8.66 -25.22 15.46
C ILE A 262 8.27 -26.67 15.60
N GLU A 263 7.29 -27.12 14.85
CA GLU A 263 6.83 -28.49 14.77
C GLU A 263 7.06 -29.05 13.36
N PRO A 264 7.07 -30.36 13.15
CA PRO A 264 7.10 -30.91 11.81
C PRO A 264 5.95 -30.37 10.96
N ASN A 265 6.28 -29.74 9.83
CA ASN A 265 5.33 -29.14 8.90
C ASN A 265 4.43 -28.01 9.46
N ARG A 266 4.80 -27.40 10.60
CA ARG A 266 4.03 -26.31 11.20
C ARG A 266 4.94 -25.33 11.95
N LEU A 267 4.76 -24.06 11.71
CA LEU A 267 5.35 -22.95 12.47
C LEU A 267 4.24 -22.25 13.23
N ARG A 268 4.39 -22.13 14.56
CA ARG A 268 3.38 -21.55 15.43
C ARG A 268 3.83 -20.23 16.00
N TYR A 269 2.99 -19.21 15.86
CA TYR A 269 3.19 -17.86 16.38
C TYR A 269 2.10 -17.57 17.40
N LEU A 270 2.30 -18.02 18.64
CA LEU A 270 1.33 -17.92 19.71
C LEU A 270 1.75 -16.91 20.76
N ASN A 271 0.79 -16.19 21.33
CA ASN A 271 0.99 -15.25 22.43
C ASN A 271 2.07 -14.20 22.16
N GLN A 272 2.24 -13.78 20.90
CA GLN A 272 3.20 -12.76 20.54
C GLN A 272 2.63 -11.36 20.82
N ARG A 273 3.30 -10.60 21.67
CA ARG A 273 2.87 -9.22 22.01
C ARG A 273 2.89 -8.28 20.80
N SER A 274 3.75 -8.53 19.82
CA SER A 274 3.78 -7.80 18.55
C SER A 274 2.52 -7.98 17.70
N LEU A 275 1.75 -9.04 17.94
CA LEU A 275 0.48 -9.32 17.27
C LEU A 275 -0.74 -8.85 18.07
N ILE A 276 -0.55 -7.89 18.96
CA ILE A 276 -1.64 -7.19 19.65
C ILE A 276 -1.88 -5.88 18.92
N PHE A 277 -3.07 -5.76 18.35
CA PHE A 277 -3.51 -4.58 17.60
C PHE A 277 -4.62 -3.87 18.37
N GLU A 278 -4.74 -2.56 18.20
CA GLU A 278 -5.92 -1.86 18.69
C GLU A 278 -7.16 -2.41 17.98
N ALA A 279 -8.20 -2.72 18.73
CA ALA A 279 -9.49 -3.08 18.16
C ALA A 279 -10.00 -1.85 17.39
N GLY A 280 -9.98 -1.93 16.07
CA GLY A 280 -10.40 -0.84 15.21
C GLY A 280 -11.85 -0.44 15.47
N ASN A 281 -12.14 0.81 15.31
CA ASN A 281 -13.51 1.27 15.21
C ASN A 281 -14.04 0.92 13.81
N GLU A 282 -15.35 0.83 13.68
CA GLU A 282 -16.03 0.70 12.39
C GLU A 282 -15.60 1.80 11.42
N TYR A 283 -15.62 1.49 10.13
CA TYR A 283 -15.37 2.48 9.09
C TYR A 283 -16.31 3.67 9.26
N ARG A 284 -15.79 4.87 8.98
CA ARG A 284 -16.57 6.09 8.93
C ARG A 284 -17.06 6.28 7.51
N HIS A 285 -18.34 6.59 7.40
CA HIS A 285 -19.01 6.80 6.13
C HIS A 285 -19.44 8.25 6.01
N PHE A 286 -19.19 8.85 4.84
CA PHE A 286 -19.70 10.16 4.48
C PHE A 286 -20.12 10.14 3.01
N ASP A 287 -21.09 10.98 2.65
CA ASP A 287 -21.60 11.04 1.29
C ASP A 287 -21.42 12.43 0.70
N ILE A 288 -20.93 12.46 -0.55
CA ILE A 288 -20.86 13.69 -1.36
C ILE A 288 -21.72 13.47 -2.60
N TYR A 289 -22.97 13.88 -2.54
CA TYR A 289 -23.90 13.80 -3.68
C TYR A 289 -23.85 15.03 -4.57
N SER A 290 -23.45 16.16 -4.00
CA SER A 290 -23.61 17.45 -4.64
C SER A 290 -22.53 18.42 -4.16
N SER A 291 -22.07 19.29 -5.07
CA SER A 291 -21.22 20.44 -4.72
C SER A 291 -22.00 21.58 -4.02
N TYR A 292 -23.32 21.48 -3.90
CA TYR A 292 -24.17 22.54 -3.34
C TYR A 292 -24.81 22.18 -2.00
N TYR A 293 -24.93 20.91 -1.69
CA TYR A 293 -25.60 20.42 -0.48
C TYR A 293 -24.69 19.47 0.29
N ALA A 294 -24.67 19.64 1.61
CA ALA A 294 -24.02 18.71 2.51
C ALA A 294 -24.72 17.35 2.51
N GLY A 295 -23.98 16.29 2.27
CA GLY A 295 -24.43 14.91 2.41
C GLY A 295 -24.30 14.41 3.85
N TYR A 296 -24.44 13.09 4.04
CA TYR A 296 -24.28 12.44 5.34
C TYR A 296 -22.85 12.64 5.88
N ASN A 297 -22.73 13.04 7.15
CA ASN A 297 -21.45 13.35 7.83
C ASN A 297 -20.60 14.44 7.15
N VAL A 298 -21.22 15.28 6.33
CA VAL A 298 -20.60 16.48 5.76
C VAL A 298 -21.19 17.71 6.42
N ASN A 299 -20.35 18.52 7.07
CA ASN A 299 -20.78 19.76 7.70
C ASN A 299 -21.19 20.81 6.66
N ARG A 300 -20.32 21.03 5.67
CA ARG A 300 -20.59 21.93 4.57
C ARG A 300 -19.71 21.62 3.36
N VAL A 301 -20.15 22.08 2.21
CA VAL A 301 -19.35 22.13 0.97
C VAL A 301 -19.02 23.59 0.70
N GLU A 302 -17.74 23.88 0.44
CA GLU A 302 -17.28 25.22 0.08
C GLU A 302 -16.41 25.18 -1.17
N TYR A 303 -16.49 26.26 -1.96
CA TYR A 303 -15.64 26.42 -3.14
C TYR A 303 -14.47 27.31 -2.76
N ALA A 304 -13.26 26.77 -2.83
CA ALA A 304 -12.01 27.48 -2.53
C ALA A 304 -10.90 27.06 -3.49
N GLN A 305 -10.07 27.99 -3.89
CA GLN A 305 -8.91 27.75 -4.78
C GLN A 305 -9.22 27.04 -6.10
N GLY A 306 -10.44 27.22 -6.63
CA GLY A 306 -10.87 26.59 -7.88
C GLY A 306 -11.44 25.18 -7.72
N GLU A 307 -11.61 24.68 -6.50
CA GLU A 307 -12.10 23.34 -6.20
C GLU A 307 -13.20 23.36 -5.14
N TYR A 308 -14.06 22.32 -5.16
CA TYR A 308 -15.05 22.10 -4.10
C TYR A 308 -14.44 21.25 -2.99
N HIS A 309 -14.56 21.73 -1.76
CA HIS A 309 -14.08 21.06 -0.56
C HIS A 309 -15.27 20.66 0.30
N ALA A 310 -15.39 19.35 0.60
CA ALA A 310 -16.34 18.87 1.59
C ALA A 310 -15.68 18.86 2.96
N LEU A 311 -16.16 19.69 3.87
CA LEU A 311 -15.73 19.71 5.26
C LEU A 311 -16.57 18.71 6.05
N LEU A 312 -15.92 17.68 6.56
CA LEU A 312 -16.62 16.63 7.31
C LEU A 312 -17.03 17.13 8.69
N GLU A 313 -18.05 16.52 9.26
CA GLU A 313 -18.40 16.72 10.66
C GLU A 313 -17.33 16.13 11.58
N VAL A 314 -17.23 16.67 12.78
CA VAL A 314 -16.34 16.12 13.80
C VAL A 314 -16.88 14.77 14.26
N ASP A 315 -16.04 13.75 14.17
CA ASP A 315 -16.40 12.40 14.53
C ASP A 315 -16.19 12.19 16.04
N ASP A 316 -17.27 11.91 16.76
CA ASP A 316 -17.22 11.58 18.18
C ASP A 316 -16.89 10.10 18.41
N LEU A 317 -16.28 9.81 19.56
CA LEU A 317 -16.10 8.44 20.02
C LEU A 317 -17.45 7.76 20.18
N ARG A 318 -17.69 6.69 19.43
CA ARG A 318 -18.93 5.90 19.61
C ARG A 318 -18.95 5.28 21.00
N GLY A 319 -20.03 5.51 21.74
CA GLY A 319 -20.25 4.88 23.03
C GLY A 319 -20.34 3.36 22.92
N ILE A 320 -20.05 2.66 24.01
CA ILE A 320 -20.06 1.18 24.10
C ILE A 320 -21.40 0.56 23.62
N ALA A 321 -22.50 1.30 23.75
CA ALA A 321 -23.82 0.88 23.29
C ALA A 321 -23.98 0.82 21.75
N ALA A 322 -23.14 1.51 20.99
CA ALA A 322 -23.18 1.48 19.52
C ALA A 322 -22.45 0.27 18.91
N LYS A 323 -21.70 -0.50 19.70
CA LYS A 323 -20.96 -1.69 19.25
C LYS A 323 -21.87 -2.85 18.79
N GLY A 324 -23.15 -2.81 19.06
CA GLY A 324 -24.13 -3.82 18.62
C GLY A 324 -24.83 -3.54 17.30
N ALA A 325 -24.55 -2.40 16.67
CA ALA A 325 -25.23 -1.94 15.48
C ALA A 325 -24.35 -1.95 14.21
N SER A 326 -23.21 -2.65 14.21
CA SER A 326 -22.49 -2.88 12.96
C SER A 326 -23.34 -3.81 12.10
N ARG A 327 -24.02 -3.23 11.13
CA ARG A 327 -24.52 -3.99 10.00
C ARG A 327 -23.30 -4.44 9.23
N GLU A 328 -23.05 -5.74 9.19
CA GLU A 328 -22.24 -6.35 8.16
C GLU A 328 -22.80 -5.82 6.84
N GLY A 329 -21.99 -5.01 6.15
CA GLY A 329 -22.33 -4.53 4.83
C GLY A 329 -22.38 -5.73 3.90
N THR A 330 -23.55 -6.00 3.39
CA THR A 330 -23.77 -6.84 2.21
C THR A 330 -23.27 -6.12 0.99
#